data_e2400b6dec35d8d7ac3754b09a7837e2
#
_entry.id   e2400b6dec35d8d7ac3754b09a7837e2
#
_cell.length_a   1.000
_cell.length_b   1.000
_cell.length_c   1.000
_cell.angle_alpha   90.00
_cell.angle_beta   90.00
_cell.angle_gamma   90.00
#
_symmetry.space_group_name_H-M   'P 1'
#
loop_
_entity.id
_entity.type
_entity.pdbx_description
1 polymer ?
#
loop_
_entity_poly.entity_id
_entity_poly.type
_entity_poly.pdbx_seq_one_letter_code
_entity_poly.pdbx_strand_id
1 'polypeptide(L)'
;PFVTYLESHPAVLPLHNRGKAGAVTENWHTDSAFLDEPPALNVLSARDVPVGGDTMWSNQYNAYERLSDGMKAMLDGMRGEFTGARLASLVGASEIPRNFHPIVRTHPETGRRSLYISKPVDTLPRFEGMTEAESVPLLNFLYQHSVQPDNVHRHHWQTGDVVMWDNRCTMHYAVHDYGDDPRDIHRVSIKGSIPR
;
A
#
# COMPACT_ATOMS: atom_id res chain seq x y z
N PRO A 1 0.42 3.27 19.86
CA PRO A 1 0.67 3.61 18.44
C PRO A 1 1.82 2.76 17.91
N PHE A 2 1.70 2.30 16.66
CA PHE A 2 2.71 1.44 16.00
C PHE A 2 3.91 2.25 15.48
N VAL A 3 3.88 3.58 15.56
CA VAL A 3 4.89 4.49 15.01
C VAL A 3 5.04 5.71 15.90
N THR A 4 6.23 6.35 15.87
CA THR A 4 6.54 7.55 16.64
C THR A 4 6.54 8.76 15.72
N TYR A 5 5.69 9.74 16.00
CA TYR A 5 5.60 11.02 15.30
C TYR A 5 6.57 12.04 15.87
N LEU A 6 6.84 13.11 15.12
CA LEU A 6 7.65 14.23 15.61
C LEU A 6 6.92 14.94 16.77
N GLU A 7 7.60 15.18 17.89
CA GLU A 7 7.03 15.90 19.03
C GLU A 7 6.56 17.32 18.65
N SER A 8 7.35 18.00 17.82
CA SER A 8 7.04 19.36 17.34
C SER A 8 5.90 19.39 16.29
N HIS A 9 5.65 18.29 15.62
CA HIS A 9 4.66 18.17 14.53
C HIS A 9 4.01 16.79 14.58
N PRO A 10 2.99 16.59 15.42
CA PRO A 10 2.44 15.25 15.69
C PRO A 10 1.66 14.63 14.51
N ALA A 11 1.52 15.34 13.40
CA ALA A 11 1.00 14.78 12.14
C ALA A 11 2.10 14.23 11.22
N VAL A 12 3.38 14.49 11.55
CA VAL A 12 4.53 14.11 10.72
C VAL A 12 5.20 12.87 11.27
N LEU A 13 5.25 11.82 10.46
CA LEU A 13 5.96 10.59 10.74
C LEU A 13 7.33 10.62 10.04
N PRO A 14 8.46 10.69 10.77
CA PRO A 14 9.78 10.54 10.18
C PRO A 14 10.03 9.08 9.80
N LEU A 15 10.48 8.85 8.58
CA LEU A 15 10.89 7.56 8.05
C LEU A 15 12.41 7.57 7.87
N HIS A 16 13.11 7.20 8.94
CA HIS A 16 14.56 7.09 8.95
C HIS A 16 14.97 5.65 8.64
N ASN A 17 15.37 5.38 7.42
CA ASN A 17 15.87 4.07 7.03
C ASN A 17 17.40 4.08 7.05
N ARG A 18 17.97 3.12 7.80
CA ARG A 18 19.40 2.82 7.79
C ARG A 18 19.56 1.32 7.59
N GLY A 19 20.18 0.94 6.48
CA GLY A 19 20.43 -0.46 6.14
C GLY A 19 19.17 -1.28 5.85
N LYS A 20 19.33 -2.59 5.77
CA LYS A 20 18.27 -3.56 5.40
C LYS A 20 17.11 -3.68 6.40
N ALA A 21 17.18 -3.02 7.55
CA ALA A 21 16.09 -3.04 8.54
C ALA A 21 14.78 -2.40 8.03
N GLY A 22 14.82 -1.70 6.90
CA GLY A 22 13.67 -1.06 6.27
C GLY A 22 12.83 -1.91 5.32
N ALA A 23 13.19 -3.18 5.09
CA ALA A 23 12.58 -4.06 4.08
C ALA A 23 11.07 -4.38 4.21
N VAL A 24 10.37 -3.77 5.17
CA VAL A 24 8.91 -3.94 5.37
C VAL A 24 8.11 -3.49 4.18
N THR A 25 8.57 -2.44 3.50
CA THR A 25 7.90 -1.79 2.38
C THR A 25 8.39 -2.24 1.01
N GLU A 26 9.30 -3.22 0.95
CA GLU A 26 9.74 -3.90 -0.28
C GLU A 26 8.68 -4.91 -0.78
N ASN A 27 7.47 -4.45 -0.89
CA ASN A 27 6.37 -5.16 -1.55
C ASN A 27 5.33 -4.15 -2.00
N TRP A 28 4.58 -4.49 -3.03
CA TRP A 28 3.48 -3.68 -3.48
C TRP A 28 2.32 -3.74 -2.47
N HIS A 29 1.94 -2.61 -1.94
CA HIS A 29 0.91 -2.51 -0.93
C HIS A 29 0.15 -1.19 -1.00
N THR A 30 -1.00 -1.18 -0.35
CA THR A 30 -1.75 0.02 -0.01
C THR A 30 -1.57 0.28 1.48
N ASP A 31 -1.23 1.51 1.86
CA ASP A 31 -0.95 1.85 3.26
C ASP A 31 -2.15 1.61 4.17
N SER A 32 -1.87 0.92 5.28
CA SER A 32 -2.81 0.73 6.40
C SER A 32 -4.18 0.19 6.00
N ALA A 33 -4.25 -0.63 4.95
CA ALA A 33 -5.50 -1.23 4.47
C ALA A 33 -6.21 -2.11 5.51
N PHE A 34 -5.52 -2.49 6.59
CA PHE A 34 -6.08 -3.22 7.73
C PHE A 34 -6.91 -2.35 8.70
N LEU A 35 -6.91 -1.02 8.52
CA LEU A 35 -7.75 -0.11 9.29
C LEU A 35 -9.17 -0.08 8.72
N ASP A 36 -10.15 0.25 9.56
CA ASP A 36 -11.54 0.47 9.13
C ASP A 36 -11.64 1.65 8.14
N GLU A 37 -10.93 2.74 8.45
CA GLU A 37 -10.79 3.92 7.58
C GLU A 37 -9.32 4.11 7.16
N PRO A 38 -8.84 3.41 6.10
CA PRO A 38 -7.48 3.60 5.59
C PRO A 38 -7.24 5.04 5.12
N PRO A 39 -5.99 5.53 5.15
CA PRO A 39 -5.67 6.87 4.65
C PRO A 39 -6.18 7.11 3.22
N ALA A 40 -6.69 8.33 2.96
CA ALA A 40 -7.08 8.74 1.61
C ALA A 40 -5.84 9.10 0.78
N LEU A 41 -5.00 9.98 1.32
CA LEU A 41 -3.81 10.49 0.64
C LEU A 41 -2.60 10.31 1.55
N ASN A 42 -1.45 10.11 0.93
CA ASN A 42 -0.15 10.20 1.61
C ASN A 42 0.73 11.24 0.92
N VAL A 43 1.48 11.96 1.72
CA VAL A 43 2.47 12.95 1.27
C VAL A 43 3.82 12.53 1.84
N LEU A 44 4.82 12.45 0.99
CA LEU A 44 6.22 12.27 1.38
C LEU A 44 7.02 13.52 1.04
N SER A 45 7.87 13.95 1.96
CA SER A 45 8.86 15.02 1.75
C SER A 45 10.26 14.48 1.99
N ALA A 46 11.09 14.48 0.95
CA ALA A 46 12.49 14.03 0.99
C ALA A 46 13.35 15.06 1.72
N ARG A 47 13.94 14.67 2.84
CA ARG A 47 14.81 15.51 3.68
C ARG A 47 16.28 15.30 3.34
N ASP A 48 16.67 14.02 3.29
CA ASP A 48 18.01 13.59 2.88
C ASP A 48 17.86 12.21 2.22
N VAL A 49 18.28 12.08 0.97
CA VAL A 49 18.07 10.85 0.20
C VAL A 49 19.34 10.47 -0.56
N PRO A 50 19.70 9.19 -0.55
CA PRO A 50 20.85 8.67 -1.28
C PRO A 50 20.55 8.54 -2.77
N VAL A 51 21.53 8.17 -3.55
CA VAL A 51 21.33 7.62 -4.89
C VAL A 51 20.65 6.26 -4.77
N GLY A 52 19.55 6.06 -5.47
CA GLY A 52 18.66 4.91 -5.26
C GLY A 52 17.55 5.21 -4.24
N GLY A 53 16.96 4.16 -3.68
CA GLY A 53 15.87 4.32 -2.72
C GLY A 53 14.57 4.87 -3.30
N ASP A 54 14.34 4.61 -4.59
CA ASP A 54 13.18 5.07 -5.34
C ASP A 54 11.87 4.59 -4.74
N THR A 55 10.79 5.21 -5.13
CA THR A 55 9.45 4.71 -4.87
C THR A 55 8.70 4.50 -6.18
N MET A 56 7.97 3.39 -6.25
CA MET A 56 7.14 3.07 -7.40
C MET A 56 5.67 3.08 -7.02
N TRP A 57 4.81 3.49 -7.96
CA TRP A 57 3.36 3.46 -7.82
C TRP A 57 2.73 2.71 -8.97
N SER A 58 1.72 1.89 -8.66
CA SER A 58 0.91 1.15 -9.63
C SER A 58 -0.50 1.72 -9.65
N ASN A 59 -1.02 1.99 -10.86
CA ASN A 59 -2.34 2.56 -11.09
C ASN A 59 -3.43 1.48 -11.01
N GLN A 60 -4.20 1.48 -9.93
CA GLN A 60 -5.22 0.47 -9.69
C GLN A 60 -6.52 0.70 -10.48
N TYR A 61 -6.76 1.91 -11.00
CA TYR A 61 -7.81 2.14 -11.99
C TYR A 61 -7.52 1.38 -13.28
N ASN A 62 -6.32 1.57 -13.85
CA ASN A 62 -5.92 0.87 -15.06
C ASN A 62 -5.90 -0.65 -14.86
N ALA A 63 -5.42 -1.10 -13.70
CA ALA A 63 -5.43 -2.52 -13.38
C ALA A 63 -6.85 -3.10 -13.41
N TYR A 64 -7.84 -2.41 -12.86
CA TYR A 64 -9.24 -2.82 -12.95
C TYR A 64 -9.79 -2.73 -14.38
N GLU A 65 -9.56 -1.62 -15.07
CA GLU A 65 -10.10 -1.38 -16.41
C GLU A 65 -9.65 -2.43 -17.44
N ARG A 66 -8.41 -2.94 -17.30
CA ARG A 66 -7.81 -3.97 -18.16
C ARG A 66 -8.27 -5.40 -17.88
N LEU A 67 -9.01 -5.65 -16.80
CA LEU A 67 -9.61 -6.95 -16.57
C LEU A 67 -10.71 -7.24 -17.59
N SER A 68 -10.89 -8.52 -17.94
CA SER A 68 -12.03 -8.96 -18.74
C SER A 68 -13.35 -8.73 -18.00
N ASP A 69 -14.45 -8.64 -18.74
CA ASP A 69 -15.79 -8.48 -18.15
C ASP A 69 -16.14 -9.65 -17.22
N GLY A 70 -15.74 -10.88 -17.56
CA GLY A 70 -15.92 -12.05 -16.72
C GLY A 70 -15.17 -11.92 -15.39
N MET A 71 -13.93 -11.42 -15.40
CA MET A 71 -13.16 -11.19 -14.18
C MET A 71 -13.79 -10.07 -13.35
N LYS A 72 -14.19 -8.95 -13.97
CA LYS A 72 -14.88 -7.85 -13.28
C LYS A 72 -16.17 -8.34 -12.62
N ALA A 73 -16.97 -9.14 -13.33
CA ALA A 73 -18.19 -9.72 -12.78
C ALA A 73 -17.93 -10.68 -11.62
N MET A 74 -16.87 -11.49 -11.69
CA MET A 74 -16.48 -12.40 -10.62
C MET A 74 -16.04 -11.64 -9.36
N LEU A 75 -15.30 -10.54 -9.50
CA LEU A 75 -14.79 -9.76 -8.39
C LEU A 75 -15.84 -8.83 -7.75
N ASP A 76 -16.96 -8.62 -8.43
CA ASP A 76 -18.01 -7.72 -7.95
C ASP A 76 -18.61 -8.23 -6.64
N GLY A 77 -18.59 -7.40 -5.62
CA GLY A 77 -19.04 -7.76 -4.28
C GLY A 77 -18.06 -8.61 -3.45
N MET A 78 -16.95 -9.09 -4.04
CA MET A 78 -15.94 -9.81 -3.26
C MET A 78 -15.23 -8.88 -2.28
N ARG A 79 -14.95 -9.39 -1.08
CA ARG A 79 -14.18 -8.69 -0.03
C ARG A 79 -12.95 -9.49 0.33
N GLY A 80 -11.85 -8.79 0.64
CA GLY A 80 -10.61 -9.39 1.07
C GLY A 80 -10.29 -9.04 2.53
N GLU A 81 -9.67 -9.99 3.25
CA GLU A 81 -9.16 -9.78 4.60
C GLU A 81 -7.81 -9.09 4.53
N PHE A 82 -7.75 -7.81 4.91
CA PHE A 82 -6.48 -7.10 5.05
C PHE A 82 -5.94 -7.24 6.48
N THR A 83 -4.66 -7.53 6.63
CA THR A 83 -4.04 -7.75 7.92
C THR A 83 -2.78 -6.90 8.12
N GLY A 84 -2.61 -6.39 9.35
CA GLY A 84 -1.40 -5.74 9.82
C GLY A 84 -0.42 -6.68 10.52
N ALA A 85 -0.50 -7.98 10.29
CA ALA A 85 0.30 -9.00 10.99
C ALA A 85 1.81 -8.71 10.91
N ARG A 86 2.32 -8.34 9.73
CA ARG A 86 3.73 -8.01 9.54
C ARG A 86 4.16 -6.80 10.37
N LEU A 87 3.35 -5.72 10.36
CA LEU A 87 3.62 -4.54 11.18
C LEU A 87 3.56 -4.86 12.67
N ALA A 88 2.53 -5.59 13.09
CA ALA A 88 2.37 -6.04 14.48
C ALA A 88 3.58 -6.83 14.97
N SER A 89 4.08 -7.77 14.16
CA SER A 89 5.30 -8.55 14.45
C SER A 89 6.54 -7.68 14.62
N LEU A 90 6.71 -6.67 13.79
CA LEU A 90 7.88 -5.77 13.84
C LEU A 90 7.91 -4.88 15.07
N VAL A 91 6.75 -4.46 15.56
CA VAL A 91 6.63 -3.58 16.74
C VAL A 91 6.32 -4.36 18.02
N GLY A 92 6.29 -5.70 17.95
CA GLY A 92 5.99 -6.55 19.11
C GLY A 92 4.58 -6.36 19.65
N ALA A 93 3.60 -6.01 18.80
CA ALA A 93 2.22 -5.84 19.23
C ALA A 93 1.54 -7.19 19.48
N SER A 94 0.78 -7.30 20.57
CA SER A 94 0.03 -8.51 20.91
C SER A 94 -1.24 -8.71 20.08
N GLU A 95 -1.78 -7.61 19.53
CA GLU A 95 -2.98 -7.64 18.69
C GLU A 95 -2.61 -7.41 17.22
N ILE A 96 -3.19 -8.23 16.35
CA ILE A 96 -3.02 -8.12 14.91
C ILE A 96 -4.28 -7.46 14.33
N PRO A 97 -4.20 -6.20 13.87
CA PRO A 97 -5.36 -5.55 13.27
C PRO A 97 -5.71 -6.22 11.95
N ARG A 98 -7.02 -6.42 11.73
CA ARG A 98 -7.60 -7.03 10.52
C ARG A 98 -8.88 -6.31 10.15
N ASN A 99 -9.13 -6.20 8.85
CA ASN A 99 -10.41 -5.69 8.34
C ASN A 99 -10.74 -6.29 6.98
N PHE A 100 -12.04 -6.33 6.67
CA PHE A 100 -12.53 -6.76 5.36
C PHE A 100 -12.92 -5.55 4.54
N HIS A 101 -12.38 -5.44 3.32
CA HIS A 101 -12.71 -4.39 2.37
C HIS A 101 -13.04 -4.95 0.99
N PRO A 102 -13.82 -4.22 0.16
CA PRO A 102 -14.09 -4.65 -1.20
C PRO A 102 -12.80 -4.76 -2.00
N ILE A 103 -12.67 -5.81 -2.81
CA ILE A 103 -11.55 -6.00 -3.76
C ILE A 103 -11.66 -5.03 -4.94
N VAL A 104 -12.87 -4.64 -5.30
CA VAL A 104 -13.15 -3.57 -6.24
C VAL A 104 -13.74 -2.40 -5.47
N ARG A 105 -12.92 -1.38 -5.26
CA ARG A 105 -13.28 -0.18 -4.52
C ARG A 105 -13.82 0.90 -5.45
N THR A 106 -14.91 1.55 -5.06
CA THR A 106 -15.40 2.76 -5.72
C THR A 106 -14.78 4.00 -5.06
N HIS A 107 -14.13 4.84 -5.85
CA HIS A 107 -13.52 6.07 -5.36
C HIS A 107 -14.63 7.09 -4.98
N PRO A 108 -14.63 7.61 -3.73
CA PRO A 108 -15.76 8.37 -3.22
C PRO A 108 -16.02 9.71 -3.94
N GLU A 109 -15.00 10.30 -4.55
CA GLU A 109 -15.10 11.61 -5.22
C GLU A 109 -15.31 11.48 -6.73
N THR A 110 -14.69 10.47 -7.37
CA THR A 110 -14.73 10.33 -8.83
C THR A 110 -15.74 9.29 -9.31
N GLY A 111 -16.22 8.40 -8.43
CA GLY A 111 -17.06 7.27 -8.78
C GLY A 111 -16.34 6.17 -9.60
N ARG A 112 -15.06 6.34 -9.91
CA ARG A 112 -14.30 5.33 -10.66
C ARG A 112 -14.05 4.10 -9.80
N ARG A 113 -14.05 2.93 -10.44
CA ARG A 113 -13.72 1.65 -9.82
C ARG A 113 -12.24 1.35 -9.97
N SER A 114 -11.61 0.84 -8.92
CA SER A 114 -10.21 0.43 -8.89
C SER A 114 -10.07 -0.93 -8.20
N LEU A 115 -9.04 -1.69 -8.55
CA LEU A 115 -8.65 -2.81 -7.71
C LEU A 115 -8.15 -2.27 -6.35
N TYR A 116 -8.55 -2.95 -5.29
CA TYR A 116 -8.08 -2.65 -3.94
C TYR A 116 -7.48 -3.93 -3.35
N ILE A 117 -6.18 -4.08 -3.58
CA ILE A 117 -5.41 -5.29 -3.25
C ILE A 117 -4.08 -4.90 -2.61
N SER A 118 -3.41 -5.90 -2.08
CA SER A 118 -2.06 -5.80 -1.52
C SER A 118 -1.35 -7.13 -1.74
N LYS A 119 -0.10 -7.24 -1.29
CA LYS A 119 0.67 -8.47 -1.45
C LYS A 119 -0.07 -9.66 -0.84
N PRO A 120 -0.32 -10.72 -1.62
CA PRO A 120 -0.94 -11.95 -1.11
C PRO A 120 -0.15 -12.56 0.05
N VAL A 121 -0.85 -13.27 0.94
CA VAL A 121 -0.34 -13.92 2.15
C VAL A 121 0.10 -12.95 3.25
N ASP A 122 0.95 -11.96 2.92
CA ASP A 122 1.53 -11.05 3.92
C ASP A 122 0.54 -10.00 4.43
N THR A 123 -0.24 -9.40 3.52
CA THR A 123 -1.14 -8.27 3.83
C THR A 123 -2.57 -8.48 3.35
N LEU A 124 -2.79 -9.40 2.42
CA LEU A 124 -4.10 -9.81 1.91
C LEU A 124 -4.12 -11.35 1.79
N PRO A 125 -4.31 -12.08 2.89
CA PRO A 125 -4.19 -13.54 2.90
C PRO A 125 -5.32 -14.24 2.16
N ARG A 126 -6.54 -13.72 2.20
CA ARG A 126 -7.71 -14.43 1.62
C ARG A 126 -8.88 -13.52 1.30
N PHE A 127 -9.80 -14.03 0.49
CA PHE A 127 -11.14 -13.48 0.34
C PHE A 127 -12.05 -13.88 1.49
N GLU A 128 -13.04 -13.06 1.77
CA GLU A 128 -14.07 -13.35 2.76
C GLU A 128 -14.84 -14.63 2.38
N GLY A 129 -15.00 -15.55 3.33
CA GLY A 129 -15.67 -16.83 3.10
C GLY A 129 -14.83 -17.88 2.37
N MET A 130 -13.58 -17.59 1.99
CA MET A 130 -12.67 -18.53 1.35
C MET A 130 -11.46 -18.84 2.24
N THR A 131 -10.86 -20.00 2.03
CA THR A 131 -9.57 -20.35 2.63
C THR A 131 -8.42 -19.63 1.92
N GLU A 132 -7.24 -19.55 2.54
CA GLU A 132 -6.04 -19.02 1.91
C GLU A 132 -5.68 -19.81 0.63
N ALA A 133 -5.76 -21.14 0.69
CA ALA A 133 -5.43 -22.01 -0.45
C ALA A 133 -6.32 -21.75 -1.68
N GLU A 134 -7.59 -21.44 -1.47
CA GLU A 134 -8.52 -21.08 -2.54
C GLU A 134 -8.28 -19.65 -3.05
N SER A 135 -7.89 -18.74 -2.16
CA SER A 135 -7.73 -17.31 -2.47
C SER A 135 -6.42 -16.96 -3.16
N VAL A 136 -5.32 -17.57 -2.73
CA VAL A 136 -3.96 -17.22 -3.14
C VAL A 136 -3.73 -17.28 -4.66
N PRO A 137 -4.23 -18.26 -5.43
CA PRO A 137 -4.06 -18.27 -6.89
C PRO A 137 -4.66 -17.04 -7.58
N LEU A 138 -5.87 -16.65 -7.19
CA LEU A 138 -6.55 -15.48 -7.76
C LEU A 138 -5.88 -14.17 -7.30
N LEU A 139 -5.53 -14.08 -6.01
CA LEU A 139 -4.81 -12.90 -5.48
C LEU A 139 -3.45 -12.71 -6.16
N ASN A 140 -2.71 -13.79 -6.42
CA ASN A 140 -1.45 -13.71 -7.16
C ASN A 140 -1.66 -13.24 -8.59
N PHE A 141 -2.68 -13.74 -9.28
CA PHE A 141 -3.02 -13.26 -10.62
C PHE A 141 -3.30 -11.75 -10.61
N LEU A 142 -4.18 -11.27 -9.74
CA LEU A 142 -4.54 -9.85 -9.63
C LEU A 142 -3.32 -8.99 -9.27
N TYR A 143 -2.48 -9.46 -8.35
CA TYR A 143 -1.27 -8.77 -7.93
C TYR A 143 -0.29 -8.61 -9.10
N GLN A 144 0.02 -9.70 -9.83
CA GLN A 144 0.91 -9.65 -10.98
C GLN A 144 0.33 -8.81 -12.14
N HIS A 145 -0.97 -8.91 -12.36
CA HIS A 145 -1.68 -8.09 -13.34
C HIS A 145 -1.58 -6.59 -13.03
N SER A 146 -1.63 -6.23 -11.74
CA SER A 146 -1.59 -4.83 -11.31
C SER A 146 -0.22 -4.16 -11.47
N VAL A 147 0.86 -4.93 -11.42
CA VAL A 147 2.24 -4.39 -11.38
C VAL A 147 3.01 -4.61 -12.68
N GLN A 148 2.30 -4.72 -13.80
CA GLN A 148 2.94 -4.78 -15.12
C GLN A 148 3.73 -3.49 -15.39
N PRO A 149 4.86 -3.55 -16.11
CA PRO A 149 5.75 -2.40 -16.30
C PRO A 149 5.08 -1.16 -16.88
N ASP A 150 4.08 -1.32 -17.74
CA ASP A 150 3.31 -0.25 -18.36
C ASP A 150 2.21 0.34 -17.46
N ASN A 151 2.06 -0.22 -16.24
CA ASN A 151 1.12 0.24 -15.23
C ASN A 151 1.84 0.84 -14.00
N VAL A 152 3.17 0.97 -14.05
CA VAL A 152 4.00 1.41 -12.93
C VAL A 152 4.72 2.71 -13.29
N HIS A 153 4.68 3.66 -12.36
CA HIS A 153 5.53 4.85 -12.35
C HIS A 153 6.63 4.68 -11.31
N ARG A 154 7.88 4.99 -11.66
CA ARG A 154 9.04 5.00 -10.76
C ARG A 154 9.55 6.43 -10.59
N HIS A 155 9.63 6.88 -9.36
CA HIS A 155 10.15 8.20 -8.98
C HIS A 155 11.55 8.06 -8.38
N HIS A 156 12.49 8.81 -8.94
CA HIS A 156 13.86 8.96 -8.42
C HIS A 156 13.90 10.17 -7.49
N TRP A 157 14.12 9.91 -6.21
CA TRP A 157 14.09 10.95 -5.20
C TRP A 157 15.27 11.92 -5.31
N GLN A 158 14.97 13.18 -5.11
CA GLN A 158 15.94 14.24 -4.84
C GLN A 158 15.60 14.93 -3.52
N THR A 159 16.63 15.36 -2.76
CA THR A 159 16.40 16.13 -1.53
C THR A 159 15.59 17.39 -1.85
N GLY A 160 14.51 17.61 -1.10
CA GLY A 160 13.55 18.68 -1.32
C GLY A 160 12.29 18.26 -2.10
N ASP A 161 12.25 17.08 -2.71
CA ASP A 161 11.06 16.59 -3.39
C ASP A 161 9.88 16.44 -2.41
N VAL A 162 8.69 16.75 -2.92
CA VAL A 162 7.42 16.46 -2.27
C VAL A 162 6.54 15.69 -3.22
N VAL A 163 6.17 14.47 -2.85
CA VAL A 163 5.30 13.59 -3.63
C VAL A 163 4.04 13.29 -2.85
N MET A 164 2.89 13.39 -3.51
CA MET A 164 1.59 13.03 -2.96
C MET A 164 0.91 12.01 -3.85
N TRP A 165 0.28 11.01 -3.25
CA TRP A 165 -0.53 10.04 -4.00
C TRP A 165 -1.84 9.73 -3.32
N ASP A 166 -2.80 9.28 -4.13
CA ASP A 166 -4.07 8.79 -3.66
C ASP A 166 -3.95 7.30 -3.29
N ASN A 167 -4.01 7.03 -2.00
CA ASN A 167 -3.88 5.70 -1.44
C ASN A 167 -5.11 4.80 -1.72
N ARG A 168 -6.20 5.40 -2.18
CA ARG A 168 -7.46 4.70 -2.45
C ARG A 168 -7.46 3.97 -3.79
N CYS A 169 -6.56 4.36 -4.70
CA CYS A 169 -6.49 3.82 -6.07
C CYS A 169 -5.07 3.55 -6.56
N THR A 170 -4.10 3.44 -5.65
CA THR A 170 -2.72 3.06 -5.97
C THR A 170 -2.17 2.04 -4.99
N MET A 171 -1.33 1.14 -5.48
CA MET A 171 -0.33 0.46 -4.66
C MET A 171 1.02 1.14 -4.83
N HIS A 172 1.90 1.01 -3.84
CA HIS A 172 3.26 1.51 -3.94
C HIS A 172 4.29 0.51 -3.41
N TYR A 173 5.53 0.74 -3.77
CA TYR A 173 6.68 -0.11 -3.45
C TYR A 173 7.89 0.78 -3.18
N ALA A 174 8.55 0.63 -2.03
CA ALA A 174 9.82 1.30 -1.75
C ALA A 174 10.99 0.41 -2.15
N VAL A 175 11.86 0.92 -3.01
CA VAL A 175 13.06 0.21 -3.47
C VAL A 175 14.18 0.40 -2.45
N HIS A 176 14.83 -0.69 -2.01
CA HIS A 176 15.93 -0.66 -1.05
C HIS A 176 17.24 -1.09 -1.73
N ASP A 177 17.69 -0.29 -2.70
CA ASP A 177 18.91 -0.51 -3.48
C ASP A 177 20.06 0.47 -3.13
N TYR A 178 19.95 1.14 -1.98
CA TYR A 178 20.90 2.16 -1.50
C TYR A 178 21.80 1.69 -0.35
N GLY A 179 21.89 0.38 -0.11
CA GLY A 179 22.76 -0.21 0.91
C GLY A 179 22.50 0.30 2.32
N ASP A 180 23.54 0.75 3.01
CA ASP A 180 23.46 1.29 4.37
C ASP A 180 23.40 2.83 4.40
N ASP A 181 23.31 3.47 3.25
CA ASP A 181 23.21 4.92 3.16
C ASP A 181 21.95 5.44 3.87
N PRO A 182 22.03 6.54 4.61
CA PRO A 182 20.87 7.09 5.31
C PRO A 182 19.83 7.60 4.31
N ARG A 183 18.56 7.32 4.59
CA ARG A 183 17.41 7.83 3.86
C ARG A 183 16.40 8.41 4.84
N ASP A 184 16.20 9.73 4.76
CA ASP A 184 15.30 10.49 5.63
C ASP A 184 14.17 11.11 4.81
N ILE A 185 12.97 10.60 5.02
CA ILE A 185 11.73 11.09 4.40
C ILE A 185 10.68 11.31 5.50
N HIS A 186 10.01 12.42 5.42
CA HIS A 186 8.88 12.72 6.30
C HIS A 186 7.56 12.36 5.61
N ARG A 187 6.65 11.71 6.35
CA ARG A 187 5.33 11.32 5.86
C ARG A 187 4.21 12.02 6.61
N VAL A 188 3.21 12.47 5.87
CA VAL A 188 1.90 12.86 6.39
C VAL A 188 0.84 12.03 5.71
N SER A 189 -0.08 11.46 6.48
CA SER A 189 -1.23 10.71 5.97
C SER A 189 -2.52 11.48 6.25
N ILE A 190 -3.35 11.62 5.24
CA ILE A 190 -4.65 12.27 5.33
C ILE A 190 -5.71 11.21 5.63
N LYS A 191 -6.55 11.46 6.63
CA LYS A 191 -7.62 10.54 7.02
C LYS A 191 -8.53 10.23 5.82
N GLY A 192 -8.87 8.97 5.66
CA GLY A 192 -9.78 8.49 4.63
C GLY A 192 -11.18 8.17 5.16
N SER A 193 -11.86 7.30 4.45
CA SER A 193 -13.18 6.79 4.78
C SER A 193 -13.24 5.29 4.57
N ILE A 194 -14.27 4.66 5.09
CA ILE A 194 -14.54 3.22 4.89
C ILE A 194 -14.60 2.93 3.39
N PRO A 195 -13.80 1.97 2.87
CA PRO A 195 -13.83 1.54 1.47
C PRO A 195 -15.20 0.96 1.06
N ARG A 196 -15.70 1.37 -0.11
CA ARG A 196 -16.99 0.93 -0.66
C ARG A 196 -16.87 0.51 -2.12
#